data_2d3426cbd23666b72a500872251a58d9
#
_entry.id   2d3426cbd23666b72a500872251a58d9
#
_cell.length_a   1.000
_cell.length_b   1.000
_cell.length_c   1.000
_cell.angle_alpha   90.00
_cell.angle_beta   90.00
_cell.angle_gamma   90.00
#
_symmetry.space_group_name_H-M   'P 1'
#
loop_
_entity.id
_entity.type
_entity.pdbx_description
1 polymer ?
#
loop_
_entity_poly.entity_id
_entity_poly.type
_entity_poly.pdbx_seq_one_letter_code
_entity_poly.pdbx_strand_id
1 'polypeptide(L)'
;MNKPSVSAGVVAGVALGAAALGAAAVAVRAACLQVARTRNGLARVKRVHNENGDEVRVLVQGGVYQSASYVGERWAEPVFAYYRAFDDVFEAEDAMRDACGHGIDRMLMLGGGGFAYPKYALMSHEDLRMDVIEYDAEITRLARRWFYLEELERTVGDRLRVIIAEARSYLGVTSVGHRRYDVVVSDCFGGAKPVRELATVEALRLVRGSLNAGGIYVANIVSANEGSDVSFLRDCVATALEVFDRAWVVPCGDTEFGGEENYLLIASDGGYAFTEAVPFDTDFLGIPLHD
;
A
#
# COMPACT_ATOMS: atom_id res chain seq x y z
N MET A 1 -49.91 -43.20 -41.20
CA MET A 1 -48.66 -42.46 -41.20
C MET A 1 -48.52 -41.72 -39.83
N ASN A 2 -47.81 -42.32 -38.89
CA ASN A 2 -47.59 -41.74 -37.54
C ASN A 2 -46.33 -40.90 -37.58
N LYS A 3 -46.41 -39.60 -37.21
CA LYS A 3 -45.26 -38.74 -36.93
C LYS A 3 -44.74 -39.07 -35.52
N PRO A 4 -43.42 -39.23 -35.32
CA PRO A 4 -42.88 -39.40 -33.98
C PRO A 4 -42.94 -38.07 -33.20
N SER A 5 -43.56 -38.09 -32.03
CA SER A 5 -43.50 -37.00 -31.07
C SER A 5 -42.12 -36.98 -30.41
N VAL A 6 -41.34 -35.95 -30.66
CA VAL A 6 -40.09 -35.70 -29.89
C VAL A 6 -40.48 -35.41 -28.45
N SER A 7 -40.01 -36.27 -27.54
CA SER A 7 -40.39 -36.20 -26.13
C SER A 7 -39.88 -34.92 -25.47
N ALA A 8 -40.73 -34.25 -24.73
CA ALA A 8 -40.44 -33.04 -23.94
C ALA A 8 -39.23 -33.19 -22.98
N GLY A 9 -38.81 -34.41 -22.65
CA GLY A 9 -37.67 -34.73 -21.81
C GLY A 9 -36.31 -34.42 -22.42
N VAL A 10 -36.18 -34.49 -23.77
CA VAL A 10 -34.90 -34.20 -24.43
C VAL A 10 -34.64 -32.70 -24.49
N VAL A 11 -35.68 -31.88 -24.67
CA VAL A 11 -35.55 -30.42 -24.70
C VAL A 11 -35.23 -29.86 -23.31
N ALA A 12 -35.82 -30.45 -22.25
CA ALA A 12 -35.51 -30.06 -20.88
C ALA A 12 -34.07 -30.41 -20.46
N GLY A 13 -33.56 -31.58 -20.89
CA GLY A 13 -32.18 -31.99 -20.59
C GLY A 13 -31.12 -31.12 -21.28
N VAL A 14 -31.39 -30.69 -22.52
CA VAL A 14 -30.47 -29.78 -23.26
C VAL A 14 -30.48 -28.38 -22.67
N ALA A 15 -31.62 -27.88 -22.22
CA ALA A 15 -31.73 -26.56 -21.59
C ALA A 15 -31.02 -26.50 -20.21
N LEU A 16 -31.16 -27.56 -19.39
CA LEU A 16 -30.46 -27.71 -18.11
C LEU A 16 -28.94 -27.85 -18.29
N GLY A 17 -28.48 -28.62 -19.31
CA GLY A 17 -27.06 -28.75 -19.62
C GLY A 17 -26.44 -27.44 -20.10
N ALA A 18 -27.13 -26.68 -20.94
CA ALA A 18 -26.66 -25.37 -21.43
C ALA A 18 -26.60 -24.32 -20.28
N ALA A 19 -27.60 -24.33 -19.37
CA ALA A 19 -27.58 -23.44 -18.20
C ALA A 19 -26.45 -23.79 -17.22
N ALA A 20 -26.18 -25.09 -16.98
CA ALA A 20 -25.07 -25.52 -16.13
C ALA A 20 -23.71 -25.20 -16.75
N LEU A 21 -23.51 -25.36 -18.07
CA LEU A 21 -22.28 -24.95 -18.76
C LEU A 21 -22.11 -23.44 -18.76
N GLY A 22 -23.19 -22.66 -18.93
CA GLY A 22 -23.18 -21.21 -18.83
C GLY A 22 -22.81 -20.75 -17.42
N ALA A 23 -23.39 -21.33 -16.37
CA ALA A 23 -23.06 -21.02 -14.99
C ALA A 23 -21.61 -21.38 -14.64
N ALA A 24 -21.11 -22.54 -15.10
CA ALA A 24 -19.71 -22.94 -14.92
C ALA A 24 -18.75 -21.99 -15.63
N ALA A 25 -19.05 -21.57 -16.86
CA ALA A 25 -18.23 -20.61 -17.61
C ALA A 25 -18.20 -19.24 -16.95
N VAL A 26 -19.32 -18.77 -16.41
CA VAL A 26 -19.40 -17.52 -15.63
C VAL A 26 -18.61 -17.63 -14.34
N ALA A 27 -18.72 -18.74 -13.60
CA ALA A 27 -17.95 -18.99 -12.38
C ALA A 27 -16.44 -19.04 -12.63
N VAL A 28 -15.99 -19.74 -13.69
CA VAL A 28 -14.58 -19.79 -14.10
C VAL A 28 -14.08 -18.41 -14.49
N ARG A 29 -14.86 -17.64 -15.27
CA ARG A 29 -14.51 -16.27 -15.64
C ARG A 29 -14.41 -15.36 -14.42
N ALA A 30 -15.34 -15.45 -13.46
CA ALA A 30 -15.30 -14.69 -12.22
C ALA A 30 -14.07 -15.05 -11.38
N ALA A 31 -13.73 -16.35 -11.26
CA ALA A 31 -12.53 -16.80 -10.57
C ALA A 31 -11.23 -16.32 -11.25
N CYS A 32 -11.18 -16.32 -12.58
CA CYS A 32 -10.03 -15.80 -13.33
C CYS A 32 -9.84 -14.29 -13.14
N LEU A 33 -10.93 -13.51 -12.92
CA LEU A 33 -10.84 -12.07 -12.67
C LEU A 33 -10.29 -11.73 -11.28
N GLN A 34 -10.33 -12.67 -10.32
CA GLN A 34 -9.79 -12.52 -8.97
C GLN A 34 -8.34 -12.97 -8.82
N VAL A 35 -7.73 -13.44 -9.88
CA VAL A 35 -6.36 -13.93 -9.89
C VAL A 35 -5.58 -13.23 -10.99
N ALA A 36 -4.35 -12.83 -10.66
CA ALA A 36 -3.40 -12.29 -11.63
C ALA A 36 -2.05 -12.96 -11.48
N ARG A 37 -1.39 -13.18 -12.61
CA ARG A 37 0.04 -13.52 -12.62
C ARG A 37 0.83 -12.24 -12.63
N THR A 38 1.48 -11.96 -11.53
CA THR A 38 2.28 -10.77 -11.30
C THR A 38 3.77 -11.08 -11.41
N ARG A 39 4.61 -10.07 -11.35
CA ARG A 39 6.07 -10.23 -11.33
C ARG A 39 6.55 -10.99 -10.09
N ASN A 40 5.83 -10.88 -8.96
CA ASN A 40 6.14 -11.56 -7.69
C ASN A 40 5.28 -12.83 -7.48
N GLY A 41 4.83 -13.49 -8.57
CA GLY A 41 4.05 -14.70 -8.50
C GLY A 41 2.54 -14.47 -8.63
N LEU A 42 1.73 -15.39 -8.11
CA LEU A 42 0.28 -15.29 -8.20
C LEU A 42 -0.27 -14.37 -7.10
N ALA A 43 -1.00 -13.34 -7.52
CA ALA A 43 -1.84 -12.54 -6.64
C ALA A 43 -3.29 -13.01 -6.73
N ARG A 44 -4.00 -13.00 -5.60
CA ARG A 44 -5.40 -13.43 -5.49
C ARG A 44 -6.18 -12.45 -4.64
N VAL A 45 -7.40 -12.14 -5.06
CA VAL A 45 -8.37 -11.42 -4.24
C VAL A 45 -9.25 -12.45 -3.53
N LYS A 46 -9.34 -12.35 -2.21
CA LYS A 46 -10.23 -13.16 -1.38
C LYS A 46 -11.21 -12.27 -0.64
N ARG A 47 -12.33 -12.84 -0.22
CA ARG A 47 -13.25 -12.25 0.75
C ARG A 47 -13.06 -12.95 2.08
N VAL A 48 -12.94 -12.17 3.11
CA VAL A 48 -12.86 -12.63 4.50
C VAL A 48 -13.83 -11.79 5.35
N HIS A 49 -14.10 -12.24 6.56
CA HIS A 49 -14.79 -11.42 7.54
C HIS A 49 -13.81 -11.15 8.68
N ASN A 50 -13.78 -9.90 9.15
CA ASN A 50 -13.01 -9.56 10.34
C ASN A 50 -13.74 -10.05 11.62
N GLU A 51 -13.14 -9.84 12.78
CA GLU A 51 -13.72 -10.25 14.06
C GLU A 51 -15.09 -9.61 14.35
N ASN A 52 -15.35 -8.43 13.80
CA ASN A 52 -16.62 -7.72 13.91
C ASN A 52 -17.69 -8.19 12.91
N GLY A 53 -17.35 -9.15 12.04
CA GLY A 53 -18.24 -9.68 11.02
C GLY A 53 -18.34 -8.84 9.74
N ASP A 54 -17.53 -7.78 9.60
CA ASP A 54 -17.48 -6.96 8.39
C ASP A 54 -16.86 -7.75 7.22
N GLU A 55 -17.45 -7.66 6.03
CA GLU A 55 -16.87 -8.22 4.82
C GLU A 55 -15.67 -7.38 4.36
N VAL A 56 -14.54 -8.03 4.21
CA VAL A 56 -13.26 -7.41 3.77
C VAL A 56 -12.75 -8.15 2.54
N ARG A 57 -12.30 -7.42 1.55
CA ARG A 57 -11.51 -7.96 0.44
C ARG A 57 -10.04 -7.84 0.77
N VAL A 58 -9.32 -8.95 0.62
CA VAL A 58 -7.87 -8.99 0.85
C VAL A 58 -7.13 -9.36 -0.44
N LEU A 59 -6.03 -8.67 -0.70
CA LEU A 59 -5.07 -9.03 -1.73
C LEU A 59 -4.03 -9.97 -1.12
N VAL A 60 -3.93 -11.18 -1.65
CA VAL A 60 -3.00 -12.20 -1.15
C VAL A 60 -1.94 -12.48 -2.19
N GLN A 61 -0.66 -12.37 -1.80
CA GLN A 61 0.48 -12.72 -2.62
C GLN A 61 1.58 -13.30 -1.74
N GLY A 62 2.26 -14.36 -2.20
CA GLY A 62 3.29 -15.01 -1.39
C GLY A 62 2.80 -15.65 -0.08
N GLY A 63 1.47 -15.86 0.06
CA GLY A 63 0.86 -16.42 1.27
C GLY A 63 0.45 -15.40 2.33
N VAL A 64 0.81 -14.13 2.17
CA VAL A 64 0.51 -13.04 3.11
C VAL A 64 -0.51 -12.06 2.53
N TYR A 65 -1.15 -11.29 3.40
CA TYR A 65 -2.05 -10.20 3.02
C TYR A 65 -1.23 -8.97 2.65
N GLN A 66 -1.32 -8.56 1.37
CA GLN A 66 -0.62 -7.38 0.85
C GLN A 66 -1.44 -6.11 1.01
N SER A 67 -2.75 -6.21 1.04
CA SER A 67 -3.65 -5.08 1.22
C SER A 67 -5.06 -5.58 1.54
N ALA A 68 -5.87 -4.70 2.13
CA ALA A 68 -7.26 -4.99 2.44
C ALA A 68 -8.15 -3.77 2.20
N SER A 69 -9.45 -4.00 1.98
CA SER A 69 -10.46 -2.95 1.84
C SER A 69 -11.79 -3.46 2.35
N TYR A 70 -12.48 -2.67 3.15
CA TYR A 70 -13.90 -2.91 3.47
C TYR A 70 -14.74 -2.90 2.21
N VAL A 71 -15.86 -3.62 2.24
CA VAL A 71 -16.85 -3.66 1.15
C VAL A 71 -17.99 -2.69 1.47
N GLY A 72 -18.50 -2.00 0.45
CA GLY A 72 -19.62 -1.07 0.58
C GLY A 72 -19.21 0.33 0.98
N GLU A 73 -19.96 1.00 1.85
CA GLU A 73 -19.80 2.42 2.16
C GLU A 73 -18.45 2.77 2.81
N ARG A 74 -17.87 1.82 3.53
CA ARG A 74 -16.59 1.97 4.24
C ARG A 74 -15.35 1.74 3.34
N TRP A 75 -15.51 1.73 2.03
CA TRP A 75 -14.45 1.35 1.07
C TRP A 75 -13.15 2.17 1.17
N ALA A 76 -13.25 3.41 1.63
CA ALA A 76 -12.10 4.30 1.81
C ALA A 76 -11.46 4.17 3.20
N GLU A 77 -12.14 3.55 4.17
CA GLU A 77 -11.57 3.34 5.50
C GLU A 77 -10.43 2.31 5.45
N PRO A 78 -9.30 2.56 6.13
CA PRO A 78 -8.23 1.60 6.20
C PRO A 78 -8.58 0.42 7.09
N VAL A 79 -8.29 -0.79 6.62
CA VAL A 79 -8.49 -2.04 7.36
C VAL A 79 -7.32 -2.26 8.32
N PHE A 80 -6.08 -2.12 7.85
CA PHE A 80 -4.88 -2.29 8.67
C PHE A 80 -4.55 -1.01 9.44
N ALA A 81 -4.17 -1.14 10.70
CA ALA A 81 -3.91 -0.01 11.59
C ALA A 81 -2.79 0.91 11.09
N TYR A 82 -1.71 0.36 10.53
CA TYR A 82 -0.56 1.13 10.07
C TYR A 82 -0.89 2.13 8.95
N TYR A 83 -1.96 1.89 8.17
CA TYR A 83 -2.39 2.88 7.18
C TYR A 83 -2.92 4.17 7.82
N ARG A 84 -3.50 4.09 9.04
CA ARG A 84 -3.89 5.29 9.80
C ARG A 84 -2.66 6.02 10.32
N ALA A 85 -1.67 5.26 10.78
CA ALA A 85 -0.44 5.83 11.31
C ALA A 85 0.40 6.58 10.24
N PHE A 86 0.24 6.28 8.93
CA PHE A 86 0.83 7.13 7.89
C PHE A 86 0.33 8.57 7.94
N ASP A 87 -0.89 8.81 8.44
CA ASP A 87 -1.45 10.15 8.60
C ASP A 87 -0.81 10.94 9.76
N ASP A 88 -0.04 10.30 10.64
CA ASP A 88 0.70 11.01 11.71
C ASP A 88 1.66 12.05 11.12
N VAL A 89 2.07 11.92 9.84
CA VAL A 89 2.88 12.94 9.15
C VAL A 89 2.23 14.32 9.15
N PHE A 90 0.89 14.40 9.21
CA PHE A 90 0.16 15.66 9.26
C PHE A 90 0.29 16.38 10.61
N GLU A 91 0.73 15.70 11.68
CA GLU A 91 1.11 16.35 12.94
C GLU A 91 2.25 17.38 12.76
N ALA A 92 3.08 17.18 11.72
CA ALA A 92 4.18 18.09 11.39
C ALA A 92 3.75 19.30 10.55
N GLU A 93 2.51 19.35 10.05
CA GLU A 93 2.12 20.28 8.99
C GLU A 93 2.23 21.76 9.42
N ASP A 94 1.78 22.11 10.64
CA ASP A 94 1.86 23.47 11.13
C ASP A 94 3.32 23.91 11.33
N ALA A 95 4.16 23.03 11.91
CA ALA A 95 5.57 23.31 12.07
C ALA A 95 6.31 23.43 10.72
N MET A 96 5.89 22.65 9.70
CA MET A 96 6.40 22.74 8.34
C MET A 96 6.01 24.07 7.70
N ARG A 97 4.75 24.52 7.87
CA ARG A 97 4.31 25.84 7.40
C ARG A 97 5.10 26.98 8.01
N ASP A 98 5.33 26.92 9.32
CA ASP A 98 6.07 27.95 10.04
C ASP A 98 7.54 28.00 9.63
N ALA A 99 8.19 26.85 9.46
CA ALA A 99 9.61 26.75 9.17
C ALA A 99 9.96 26.89 7.67
N CYS A 100 9.11 26.34 6.76
CA CYS A 100 9.41 26.18 5.35
C CYS A 100 8.45 26.96 4.42
N GLY A 101 7.34 27.49 4.95
CA GLY A 101 6.37 28.28 4.19
C GLY A 101 5.41 27.47 3.33
N HIS A 102 5.33 26.14 3.52
CA HIS A 102 4.38 25.24 2.84
C HIS A 102 3.89 24.14 3.79
N GLY A 103 2.72 23.59 3.54
CA GLY A 103 2.17 22.43 4.22
C GLY A 103 2.41 21.13 3.46
N ILE A 104 1.56 20.11 3.71
CA ILE A 104 1.59 18.82 3.06
C ILE A 104 0.55 18.79 1.94
N ASP A 105 0.91 19.30 0.77
CA ASP A 105 0.03 19.37 -0.40
C ASP A 105 0.29 18.24 -1.41
N ARG A 106 1.51 17.68 -1.41
CA ARG A 106 1.92 16.70 -2.41
C ARG A 106 2.68 15.53 -1.80
N MET A 107 2.13 14.34 -2.00
CA MET A 107 2.70 13.10 -1.50
C MET A 107 3.08 12.16 -2.64
N LEU A 108 4.22 11.48 -2.49
CA LEU A 108 4.63 10.35 -3.31
C LEU A 108 4.47 9.07 -2.50
N MET A 109 3.73 8.09 -3.03
CA MET A 109 3.68 6.76 -2.44
C MET A 109 4.39 5.75 -3.33
N LEU A 110 5.33 5.03 -2.76
CA LEU A 110 6.03 3.90 -3.35
C LEU A 110 5.35 2.61 -2.88
N GLY A 111 4.76 1.87 -3.82
CA GLY A 111 3.89 0.74 -3.56
C GLY A 111 2.41 1.15 -3.53
N GLY A 112 1.62 0.60 -4.46
CA GLY A 112 0.17 0.84 -4.54
C GLY A 112 -0.64 -0.26 -3.89
N GLY A 113 -0.30 -1.51 -4.17
CA GLY A 113 -1.06 -2.67 -3.70
C GLY A 113 -2.55 -2.56 -3.98
N GLY A 114 -3.38 -2.60 -2.94
CA GLY A 114 -4.83 -2.34 -3.02
C GLY A 114 -5.20 -0.87 -2.91
N PHE A 115 -4.25 0.03 -2.92
CA PHE A 115 -4.44 1.49 -2.79
C PHE A 115 -5.19 1.88 -1.49
N ALA A 116 -4.96 1.14 -0.40
CA ALA A 116 -5.68 1.37 0.85
C ALA A 116 -5.36 2.75 1.45
N TYR A 117 -4.08 3.09 1.64
CA TYR A 117 -3.70 4.41 2.13
C TYR A 117 -4.05 5.55 1.15
N PRO A 118 -3.78 5.46 -0.16
CA PRO A 118 -4.23 6.51 -1.09
C PRO A 118 -5.72 6.81 -1.04
N LYS A 119 -6.58 5.79 -0.85
CA LYS A 119 -8.02 6.01 -0.67
C LYS A 119 -8.32 6.80 0.59
N TYR A 120 -7.73 6.37 1.71
CA TYR A 120 -7.95 7.03 3.00
C TYR A 120 -7.44 8.47 2.98
N ALA A 121 -6.19 8.69 2.61
CA ALA A 121 -5.58 10.01 2.64
C ALA A 121 -6.29 11.02 1.70
N LEU A 122 -6.58 10.63 0.44
CA LEU A 122 -7.23 11.53 -0.52
C LEU A 122 -8.70 11.81 -0.20
N MET A 123 -9.36 10.93 0.55
CA MET A 123 -10.73 11.17 1.02
C MET A 123 -10.77 11.98 2.33
N SER A 124 -9.70 11.95 3.13
CA SER A 124 -9.57 12.70 4.38
C SER A 124 -9.02 14.12 4.18
N HIS A 125 -8.15 14.32 3.16
CA HIS A 125 -7.45 15.59 2.90
C HIS A 125 -7.82 16.11 1.50
N GLU A 126 -8.70 17.11 1.43
CA GLU A 126 -9.28 17.59 0.16
C GLU A 126 -8.26 18.26 -0.77
N ASP A 127 -7.22 18.89 -0.23
CA ASP A 127 -6.18 19.59 -1.00
C ASP A 127 -5.00 18.68 -1.37
N LEU A 128 -4.88 17.50 -0.76
CA LEU A 128 -3.79 16.57 -1.00
C LEU A 128 -3.80 16.03 -2.43
N ARG A 129 -2.62 16.01 -3.05
CA ARG A 129 -2.33 15.36 -4.33
C ARG A 129 -1.35 14.23 -4.14
N MET A 130 -1.62 13.07 -4.72
CA MET A 130 -0.76 11.90 -4.60
C MET A 130 -0.31 11.39 -5.98
N ASP A 131 0.99 11.12 -6.09
CA ASP A 131 1.54 10.24 -7.11
C ASP A 131 1.79 8.87 -6.47
N VAL A 132 1.22 7.81 -7.02
CA VAL A 132 1.38 6.44 -6.52
C VAL A 132 2.12 5.61 -7.55
N ILE A 133 3.27 5.08 -7.16
CA ILE A 133 4.11 4.23 -8.00
C ILE A 133 3.79 2.78 -7.68
N GLU A 134 3.29 2.05 -8.66
CA GLU A 134 3.05 0.62 -8.56
C GLU A 134 3.91 -0.10 -9.61
N TYR A 135 4.62 -1.12 -9.16
CA TYR A 135 5.54 -1.87 -10.00
C TYR A 135 4.85 -2.78 -11.01
N ASP A 136 3.66 -3.29 -10.66
CA ASP A 136 2.95 -4.30 -11.43
C ASP A 136 1.59 -3.82 -11.93
N ALA A 137 1.45 -3.71 -13.25
CA ALA A 137 0.19 -3.31 -13.88
C ALA A 137 -0.98 -4.28 -13.55
N GLU A 138 -0.69 -5.55 -13.27
CA GLU A 138 -1.72 -6.53 -12.91
C GLU A 138 -2.25 -6.30 -11.49
N ILE A 139 -1.41 -5.85 -10.56
CA ILE A 139 -1.85 -5.41 -9.22
C ILE A 139 -2.76 -4.20 -9.37
N THR A 140 -2.36 -3.18 -10.15
CA THR A 140 -3.22 -2.01 -10.42
C THR A 140 -4.55 -2.41 -11.06
N ARG A 141 -4.56 -3.39 -11.98
CA ARG A 141 -5.80 -3.92 -12.58
C ARG A 141 -6.71 -4.58 -11.52
N LEU A 142 -6.13 -5.37 -10.60
CA LEU A 142 -6.89 -5.94 -9.48
C LEU A 142 -7.42 -4.85 -8.56
N ALA A 143 -6.61 -3.81 -8.28
CA ALA A 143 -7.01 -2.69 -7.43
C ALA A 143 -8.21 -1.93 -8.02
N ARG A 144 -8.19 -1.60 -9.32
CA ARG A 144 -9.34 -0.97 -10.00
C ARG A 144 -10.59 -1.84 -9.90
N ARG A 145 -10.46 -3.13 -10.13
CA ARG A 145 -11.60 -4.05 -10.20
C ARG A 145 -12.18 -4.40 -8.85
N TRP A 146 -11.35 -4.54 -7.80
CA TRP A 146 -11.74 -5.16 -6.55
C TRP A 146 -11.54 -4.29 -5.30
N PHE A 147 -10.68 -3.25 -5.38
CA PHE A 147 -10.29 -2.42 -4.24
C PHE A 147 -10.68 -0.95 -4.40
N TYR A 148 -11.69 -0.67 -5.23
CA TYR A 148 -12.26 0.66 -5.42
C TYR A 148 -11.30 1.73 -5.97
N LEU A 149 -10.19 1.34 -6.62
CA LEU A 149 -9.29 2.31 -7.22
C LEU A 149 -9.98 3.09 -8.36
N GLU A 150 -10.83 2.43 -9.19
CA GLU A 150 -11.61 3.11 -10.23
C GLU A 150 -12.60 4.14 -9.63
N GLU A 151 -13.20 3.82 -8.47
CA GLU A 151 -14.05 4.75 -7.72
C GLU A 151 -13.25 5.96 -7.23
N LEU A 152 -12.08 5.70 -6.63
CA LEU A 152 -11.18 6.76 -6.18
C LEU A 152 -10.75 7.66 -7.34
N GLU A 153 -10.28 7.11 -8.47
CA GLU A 153 -9.86 7.85 -9.66
C GLU A 153 -10.99 8.78 -10.15
N ARG A 154 -12.26 8.31 -10.12
CA ARG A 154 -13.42 9.13 -10.48
C ARG A 154 -13.71 10.24 -9.46
N THR A 155 -13.57 9.95 -8.17
CA THR A 155 -13.94 10.88 -7.10
C THR A 155 -12.94 12.01 -6.97
N VAL A 156 -11.64 11.70 -7.01
CA VAL A 156 -10.57 12.68 -6.73
C VAL A 156 -9.95 13.30 -7.99
N GLY A 157 -10.22 12.72 -9.17
CA GLY A 157 -9.77 13.24 -10.46
C GLY A 157 -8.25 13.40 -10.54
N ASP A 158 -7.78 14.59 -10.87
CA ASP A 158 -6.36 14.92 -11.10
C ASP A 158 -5.53 14.99 -9.82
N ARG A 159 -6.14 14.83 -8.65
CA ARG A 159 -5.42 14.71 -7.37
C ARG A 159 -4.67 13.39 -7.23
N LEU A 160 -5.08 12.34 -7.95
CA LEU A 160 -4.40 11.05 -7.97
C LEU A 160 -3.74 10.80 -9.33
N ARG A 161 -2.46 10.41 -9.31
CA ARG A 161 -1.75 9.88 -10.48
C ARG A 161 -1.22 8.49 -10.15
N VAL A 162 -1.68 7.50 -10.90
CA VAL A 162 -1.18 6.12 -10.82
C VAL A 162 -0.12 5.91 -11.91
N ILE A 163 1.08 5.54 -11.51
CA ILE A 163 2.25 5.40 -12.39
C ILE A 163 2.78 3.99 -12.29
N ILE A 164 2.80 3.27 -13.41
CA ILE A 164 3.39 1.93 -13.47
C ILE A 164 4.89 2.07 -13.71
N ALA A 165 5.66 1.94 -12.64
CA ALA A 165 7.12 2.06 -12.69
C ALA A 165 7.77 1.30 -11.51
N GLU A 166 9.05 1.03 -11.64
CA GLU A 166 9.89 0.57 -10.54
C GLU A 166 10.25 1.78 -9.66
N ALA A 167 10.06 1.62 -8.34
CA ALA A 167 10.12 2.73 -7.37
C ALA A 167 11.48 3.43 -7.33
N ARG A 168 12.58 2.67 -7.28
CA ARG A 168 13.92 3.24 -7.23
C ARG A 168 14.30 3.99 -8.51
N SER A 169 13.93 3.44 -9.67
CA SER A 169 14.13 4.11 -10.97
C SER A 169 13.34 5.42 -11.04
N TYR A 170 12.11 5.44 -10.51
CA TYR A 170 11.30 6.65 -10.45
C TYR A 170 11.92 7.71 -9.53
N LEU A 171 12.41 7.31 -8.34
CA LEU A 171 13.16 8.19 -7.43
C LEU A 171 14.40 8.77 -8.10
N GLY A 172 15.15 7.97 -8.88
CA GLY A 172 16.31 8.44 -9.62
C GLY A 172 15.99 9.59 -10.58
N VAL A 173 14.81 9.55 -11.23
CA VAL A 173 14.34 10.63 -12.11
C VAL A 173 13.86 11.84 -11.32
N THR A 174 13.08 11.63 -10.27
CA THR A 174 12.47 12.73 -9.48
C THR A 174 13.49 13.48 -8.65
N SER A 175 14.51 12.80 -8.10
CA SER A 175 15.54 13.41 -7.24
C SER A 175 16.34 14.51 -7.96
N VAL A 176 16.50 14.42 -9.28
CA VAL A 176 17.18 15.43 -10.12
C VAL A 176 16.20 16.31 -10.90
N GLY A 177 14.91 15.99 -10.90
CA GLY A 177 13.86 16.73 -11.60
C GLY A 177 13.38 17.96 -10.82
N HIS A 178 12.36 18.63 -11.39
CA HIS A 178 11.69 19.78 -10.76
C HIS A 178 10.48 19.38 -9.89
N ARG A 179 10.05 18.11 -9.96
CA ARG A 179 8.93 17.64 -9.17
C ARG A 179 9.42 17.26 -7.78
N ARG A 180 8.85 17.90 -6.77
CA ARG A 180 9.16 17.68 -5.36
C ARG A 180 7.89 17.29 -4.62
N TYR A 181 8.07 16.62 -3.49
CA TYR A 181 7.02 16.14 -2.62
C TYR A 181 7.26 16.63 -1.19
N ASP A 182 6.18 16.82 -0.46
CA ASP A 182 6.25 17.18 0.97
C ASP A 182 6.41 15.92 1.81
N VAL A 183 5.85 14.80 1.33
CA VAL A 183 5.98 13.49 1.97
C VAL A 183 6.28 12.42 0.91
N VAL A 184 7.20 11.51 1.24
CA VAL A 184 7.42 10.26 0.51
C VAL A 184 7.10 9.09 1.43
N VAL A 185 6.08 8.30 1.07
CA VAL A 185 5.67 7.07 1.77
C VAL A 185 6.27 5.86 1.06
N SER A 186 6.90 4.95 1.80
CA SER A 186 7.41 3.68 1.29
C SER A 186 6.68 2.50 1.93
N ASP A 187 5.89 1.79 1.13
CA ASP A 187 5.14 0.58 1.51
C ASP A 187 5.33 -0.50 0.44
N CYS A 188 6.60 -0.86 0.19
CA CYS A 188 7.00 -1.76 -0.88
C CYS A 188 7.43 -3.13 -0.35
N PHE A 189 6.73 -4.17 -0.79
CA PHE A 189 7.00 -5.55 -0.42
C PHE A 189 7.10 -6.46 -1.65
N GLY A 190 8.05 -7.40 -1.61
CA GLY A 190 8.17 -8.51 -2.56
C GLY A 190 7.58 -9.79 -1.98
N GLY A 191 6.26 -9.88 -1.85
CA GLY A 191 5.59 -10.91 -1.06
C GLY A 191 5.69 -10.59 0.43
N ALA A 192 6.23 -11.50 1.25
CA ALA A 192 6.39 -11.30 2.70
C ALA A 192 7.64 -10.50 3.09
N LYS A 193 8.46 -10.07 2.13
CA LYS A 193 9.73 -9.40 2.43
C LYS A 193 9.72 -7.96 1.95
N PRO A 194 10.24 -7.00 2.76
CA PRO A 194 10.43 -5.64 2.31
C PRO A 194 11.44 -5.59 1.15
N VAL A 195 11.29 -4.61 0.28
CA VAL A 195 12.23 -4.36 -0.83
C VAL A 195 13.45 -3.64 -0.25
N ARG A 196 14.49 -4.41 0.09
CA ARG A 196 15.70 -3.90 0.77
C ARG A 196 16.41 -2.81 -0.03
N GLU A 197 16.34 -2.87 -1.35
CA GLU A 197 16.93 -1.89 -2.28
C GLU A 197 16.32 -0.48 -2.13
N LEU A 198 15.18 -0.35 -1.44
CA LEU A 198 14.58 0.95 -1.08
C LEU A 198 14.97 1.43 0.32
N ALA A 199 15.62 0.59 1.12
CA ALA A 199 16.04 0.89 2.49
C ALA A 199 17.55 1.22 2.61
N THR A 200 18.27 1.37 1.49
CA THR A 200 19.70 1.67 1.47
C THR A 200 19.98 3.18 1.58
N VAL A 201 21.16 3.55 2.05
CA VAL A 201 21.61 4.95 2.10
C VAL A 201 21.48 5.62 0.73
N GLU A 202 21.81 4.89 -0.34
CA GLU A 202 21.72 5.38 -1.72
C GLU A 202 20.29 5.64 -2.13
N ALA A 203 19.33 4.75 -1.73
CA ALA A 203 17.91 4.96 -1.98
C ALA A 203 17.37 6.15 -1.20
N LEU A 204 17.70 6.26 0.08
CA LEU A 204 17.22 7.37 0.93
C LEU A 204 17.79 8.73 0.48
N ARG A 205 18.99 8.77 -0.11
CA ARG A 205 19.50 9.99 -0.77
C ARG A 205 18.63 10.40 -1.96
N LEU A 206 18.13 9.45 -2.75
CA LEU A 206 17.18 9.75 -3.83
C LEU A 206 15.84 10.23 -3.28
N VAL A 207 15.36 9.64 -2.18
CA VAL A 207 14.16 10.09 -1.47
C VAL A 207 14.35 11.55 -1.02
N ARG A 208 15.43 11.84 -0.26
CA ARG A 208 15.73 13.20 0.20
C ARG A 208 15.82 14.19 -0.97
N GLY A 209 16.46 13.79 -2.08
CA GLY A 209 16.51 14.58 -3.30
C GLY A 209 15.18 14.80 -3.98
N SER A 210 14.13 14.03 -3.66
CA SER A 210 12.77 14.18 -4.17
C SER A 210 11.87 15.01 -3.25
N LEU A 211 12.32 15.32 -2.03
CA LEU A 211 11.56 16.09 -1.03
C LEU A 211 11.74 17.59 -1.18
N ASN A 212 10.72 18.35 -0.81
CA ASN A 212 10.80 19.78 -0.52
C ASN A 212 11.61 20.02 0.76
N ALA A 213 11.98 21.27 1.03
CA ALA A 213 12.63 21.64 2.28
C ALA A 213 11.75 21.24 3.48
N GLY A 214 12.32 20.56 4.47
CA GLY A 214 11.57 20.03 5.62
C GLY A 214 10.64 18.87 5.30
N GLY A 215 10.69 18.32 4.07
CA GLY A 215 9.85 17.19 3.68
C GLY A 215 10.14 15.92 4.49
N ILE A 216 9.16 15.02 4.54
CA ILE A 216 9.14 13.86 5.41
C ILE A 216 9.22 12.57 4.58
N TYR A 217 10.08 11.66 4.98
CA TYR A 217 10.06 10.26 4.57
C TYR A 217 9.37 9.42 5.64
N VAL A 218 8.48 8.51 5.23
CA VAL A 218 7.89 7.52 6.11
C VAL A 218 7.87 6.15 5.45
N ALA A 219 8.27 5.11 6.18
CA ALA A 219 8.32 3.74 5.68
C ALA A 219 7.64 2.77 6.63
N ASN A 220 6.87 1.84 6.08
CA ASN A 220 6.38 0.69 6.79
C ASN A 220 7.48 -0.37 6.90
N ILE A 221 7.89 -0.66 8.12
CA ILE A 221 8.89 -1.69 8.44
C ILE A 221 8.18 -2.81 9.19
N VAL A 222 8.20 -4.01 8.61
CA VAL A 222 7.64 -5.20 9.23
C VAL A 222 8.74 -5.93 9.99
N SER A 223 8.49 -6.22 11.25
CA SER A 223 9.36 -7.01 12.12
C SER A 223 8.66 -8.32 12.51
N ALA A 224 9.43 -9.36 12.84
CA ALA A 224 8.86 -10.63 13.25
C ALA A 224 8.36 -10.56 14.70
N ASN A 225 7.16 -11.09 14.97
CA ASN A 225 6.52 -11.09 16.29
C ASN A 225 7.16 -12.04 17.32
N GLU A 226 7.90 -13.03 16.87
CA GLU A 226 8.48 -14.01 17.78
C GLU A 226 9.96 -13.71 18.00
N GLY A 227 10.28 -13.34 19.23
CA GLY A 227 11.65 -13.28 19.71
C GLY A 227 12.39 -11.96 19.44
N SER A 228 11.69 -10.85 19.31
CA SER A 228 12.31 -9.50 19.30
C SER A 228 13.37 -9.28 18.20
N ASP A 229 13.28 -9.91 17.04
CA ASP A 229 14.19 -9.60 15.94
C ASP A 229 13.79 -8.29 15.26
N VAL A 230 14.20 -7.19 15.88
CA VAL A 230 14.09 -5.83 15.33
C VAL A 230 15.36 -5.40 14.61
N SER A 231 16.22 -6.34 14.21
CA SER A 231 17.51 -6.03 13.57
C SER A 231 17.31 -5.21 12.30
N PHE A 232 16.35 -5.57 11.46
CA PHE A 232 16.07 -4.83 10.23
C PHE A 232 15.54 -3.42 10.50
N LEU A 233 14.67 -3.23 11.51
CA LEU A 233 14.23 -1.90 11.94
C LEU A 233 15.42 -1.04 12.42
N ARG A 234 16.31 -1.62 13.22
CA ARG A 234 17.51 -0.94 13.71
C ARG A 234 18.46 -0.54 12.58
N ASP A 235 18.64 -1.40 11.58
CA ASP A 235 19.43 -1.11 10.38
C ASP A 235 18.78 0.02 9.56
N CYS A 236 17.44 0.01 9.41
CA CYS A 236 16.70 1.06 8.71
C CYS A 236 16.79 2.42 9.45
N VAL A 237 16.71 2.42 10.78
CA VAL A 237 16.88 3.66 11.57
C VAL A 237 18.30 4.21 11.42
N ALA A 238 19.33 3.34 11.53
CA ALA A 238 20.72 3.73 11.29
C ALA A 238 20.92 4.30 9.89
N THR A 239 20.31 3.66 8.87
CA THR A 239 20.36 4.11 7.48
C THR A 239 19.69 5.48 7.30
N ALA A 240 18.54 5.70 7.96
CA ALA A 240 17.84 6.97 7.89
C ALA A 240 18.66 8.11 8.49
N LEU A 241 19.32 7.88 9.63
CA LEU A 241 20.17 8.87 10.30
C LEU A 241 21.48 9.18 9.56
N GLU A 242 21.93 8.32 8.61
CA GLU A 242 23.02 8.65 7.69
C GLU A 242 22.61 9.67 6.62
N VAL A 243 21.29 9.86 6.41
CA VAL A 243 20.77 10.68 5.32
C VAL A 243 19.98 11.88 5.82
N PHE A 244 19.21 11.72 6.88
CA PHE A 244 18.36 12.75 7.49
C PHE A 244 18.87 13.14 8.85
N ASP A 245 18.60 14.37 9.26
CA ASP A 245 19.02 14.88 10.56
C ASP A 245 18.29 14.22 11.74
N ARG A 246 17.08 13.69 11.51
CA ARG A 246 16.21 13.11 12.53
C ARG A 246 15.46 11.89 12.03
N ALA A 247 15.20 10.95 12.96
CA ALA A 247 14.34 9.80 12.74
C ALA A 247 13.43 9.56 13.95
N TRP A 248 12.27 8.98 13.71
CA TRP A 248 11.28 8.58 14.72
C TRP A 248 10.76 7.21 14.38
N VAL A 249 10.37 6.47 15.41
CA VAL A 249 9.77 5.12 15.27
C VAL A 249 8.40 5.15 15.93
N VAL A 250 7.38 4.77 15.17
CA VAL A 250 5.99 4.65 15.65
C VAL A 250 5.57 3.19 15.58
N PRO A 251 5.30 2.52 16.71
CA PRO A 251 4.77 1.16 16.70
C PRO A 251 3.33 1.14 16.19
N CYS A 252 3.01 0.23 15.27
CA CYS A 252 1.69 0.07 14.69
C CYS A 252 1.19 -1.35 14.92
N GLY A 253 0.74 -1.64 16.14
CA GLY A 253 0.16 -2.93 16.49
C GLY A 253 -1.20 -3.12 15.80
N ASP A 254 -1.37 -4.18 15.02
CA ASP A 254 -2.66 -4.59 14.48
C ASP A 254 -3.13 -5.87 15.21
N THR A 255 -4.12 -5.71 16.07
CA THR A 255 -4.68 -6.83 16.84
C THR A 255 -5.71 -7.63 16.06
N GLU A 256 -6.32 -7.06 15.01
CA GLU A 256 -7.41 -7.71 14.27
C GLU A 256 -6.93 -8.75 13.26
N PHE A 257 -5.76 -8.56 12.67
CA PHE A 257 -5.24 -9.45 11.61
C PHE A 257 -3.97 -10.21 12.00
N GLY A 258 -3.54 -10.08 13.23
CA GLY A 258 -2.52 -10.81 13.98
C GLY A 258 -1.28 -11.30 13.25
N GLY A 259 -0.11 -11.21 13.88
CA GLY A 259 1.06 -11.99 13.47
C GLY A 259 2.34 -11.23 13.17
N GLU A 260 2.29 -10.01 12.66
CA GLU A 260 3.49 -9.20 12.40
C GLU A 260 3.30 -7.80 13.00
N GLU A 261 4.32 -7.31 13.69
CA GLU A 261 4.32 -5.92 14.16
C GLU A 261 4.83 -5.02 13.05
N ASN A 262 4.01 -4.03 12.69
CA ASN A 262 4.43 -2.95 11.81
C ASN A 262 4.99 -1.81 12.64
N TYR A 263 6.05 -1.20 12.13
CA TYR A 263 6.61 0.03 12.66
C TYR A 263 6.68 1.05 11.55
N LEU A 264 6.28 2.28 11.81
CA LEU A 264 6.64 3.37 10.92
C LEU A 264 8.00 3.94 11.31
N LEU A 265 8.90 3.96 10.36
CA LEU A 265 10.12 4.77 10.42
C LEU A 265 9.81 6.09 9.73
N ILE A 266 9.83 7.18 10.48
CA ILE A 266 9.69 8.55 9.96
C ILE A 266 11.08 9.18 9.98
N ALA A 267 11.45 9.91 8.93
CA ALA A 267 12.71 10.65 8.88
C ALA A 267 12.56 12.01 8.18
N SER A 268 13.28 13.02 8.65
CA SER A 268 13.25 14.37 8.09
C SER A 268 14.45 15.19 8.56
N ASP A 269 14.74 16.28 7.83
CA ASP A 269 15.65 17.35 8.29
C ASP A 269 14.90 18.39 9.16
N GLY A 270 13.56 18.34 9.20
CA GLY A 270 12.71 19.22 10.01
C GLY A 270 12.68 18.84 11.49
N GLY A 271 12.44 19.84 12.34
CA GLY A 271 12.34 19.65 13.79
C GLY A 271 10.92 19.35 14.27
N TYR A 272 10.37 18.20 13.86
CA TYR A 272 8.98 17.80 14.15
C TYR A 272 8.87 16.99 15.44
N ALA A 273 7.63 16.82 15.91
CA ALA A 273 7.27 15.90 16.98
C ALA A 273 6.07 15.06 16.51
N PHE A 274 6.08 13.80 16.87
CA PHE A 274 5.01 12.86 16.57
C PHE A 274 4.54 12.20 17.87
N THR A 275 3.22 12.25 18.12
CA THR A 275 2.63 11.88 19.43
C THR A 275 2.90 10.43 19.80
N GLU A 276 2.77 9.53 18.83
CA GLU A 276 2.93 8.08 19.04
C GLU A 276 4.37 7.58 18.89
N ALA A 277 5.32 8.49 18.61
CA ALA A 277 6.72 8.11 18.47
C ALA A 277 7.31 7.64 19.80
N VAL A 278 7.98 6.49 19.77
CA VAL A 278 8.68 5.94 20.93
C VAL A 278 10.17 6.31 20.93
N PRO A 279 10.78 6.54 22.10
CA PRO A 279 12.21 6.76 22.19
C PRO A 279 12.98 5.48 21.82
N PHE A 280 14.08 5.65 21.12
CA PHE A 280 15.06 4.60 20.88
C PHE A 280 16.46 5.04 21.26
N ASP A 281 17.30 4.06 21.67
CA ASP A 281 18.67 4.32 22.07
C ASP A 281 19.61 4.29 20.86
N THR A 282 20.29 5.40 20.60
CA THR A 282 21.23 5.52 19.47
C THR A 282 22.46 4.62 19.64
N ASP A 283 22.80 4.17 20.85
CA ASP A 283 23.89 3.23 21.09
C ASP A 283 23.52 1.78 20.66
N PHE A 284 22.23 1.52 20.43
CA PHE A 284 21.71 0.22 19.99
C PHE A 284 21.21 0.20 18.55
N LEU A 285 21.62 1.15 17.71
CA LEU A 285 21.30 1.14 16.29
C LEU A 285 22.00 -0.04 15.59
N GLY A 286 21.43 -0.40 14.44
CA GLY A 286 22.00 -1.40 13.55
C GLY A 286 23.13 -0.83 12.69
N ILE A 287 23.38 -1.50 11.57
CA ILE A 287 24.38 -1.10 10.58
C ILE A 287 23.66 -0.47 9.38
N PRO A 288 24.05 0.73 8.93
CA PRO A 288 23.47 1.34 7.74
C PRO A 288 23.52 0.39 6.53
N LEU A 289 22.41 0.29 5.81
CA LEU A 289 22.28 -0.55 4.63
C LEU A 289 22.82 0.19 3.41
N HIS A 290 23.63 -0.49 2.60
CA HIS A 290 24.16 0.01 1.34
C HIS A 290 23.78 -0.91 0.18
N ASP A 291 23.90 -0.41 -1.07
CA ASP A 291 23.65 -1.14 -2.32
C ASP A 291 24.58 -2.32 -2.55
#